data_ca2e482befd60094660fd7505d08cefe
#
_entry.id   ca2e482befd60094660fd7505d08cefe
#
_cell.length_a   1.000
_cell.length_b   1.000
_cell.length_c   1.000
_cell.angle_alpha   90.00
_cell.angle_beta   90.00
_cell.angle_gamma   90.00
#
_symmetry.space_group_name_H-M   'P 1'
#
loop_
_entity.id
_entity.type
_entity.pdbx_description
1 polymer ?
#
loop_
_entity_poly.entity_id
_entity_poly.type
_entity_poly.pdbx_seq_one_letter_code
_entity_poly.pdbx_strand_id
1 'polypeptide(L)'
;DNERYESVMNKKILIAENPSAGARDKQSLLSDLKEGLIERGYQVEQESDQKRIQDILAIGDSTNEEKIECVICAGGDGTIGFVANCSAPATPLAILPLGTENVLAKQLGFDCDINRLMDKIESSKTFALDAGEANGQLFLAVASVGFDAEVVRLLSARRTGHIDHTTWIRPILQALGGYRFPKIRVRTEGNEKAVHARWAFVFNVPRYALGLRFVAEGDFADGRLDLCCFRGGRWWNGLRYFVGVLFGWHRSWRDTHVEQVTQIVIESDEAVPYQLDGDPGGELPVTIRVLPGRLTFVGRSPVADS
;
A
#
# COMPACT_ATOMS: atom_id res chain seq x y z
N ASP A 1 11.01 -3.66 38.39
CA ASP A 1 9.74 -3.09 37.90
C ASP A 1 9.81 -1.56 37.75
N ASN A 2 10.48 -0.81 38.62
CA ASN A 2 10.59 0.66 38.58
C ASN A 2 11.40 1.17 37.36
N GLU A 3 12.51 0.53 37.01
CA GLU A 3 13.36 0.94 35.87
C GLU A 3 12.63 0.74 34.52
N ARG A 4 11.70 -0.23 34.45
CA ARG A 4 10.87 -0.48 33.26
C ARG A 4 9.79 0.60 33.12
N TYR A 5 9.23 1.08 34.23
CA TYR A 5 8.23 2.17 34.23
C TYR A 5 8.87 3.52 33.86
N GLU A 6 10.06 3.85 34.35
CA GLU A 6 10.76 5.10 34.03
C GLU A 6 11.22 5.14 32.55
N SER A 7 11.57 4.00 31.95
CA SER A 7 11.97 3.94 30.54
C SER A 7 10.80 4.10 29.55
N VAL A 8 9.56 3.91 29.99
CA VAL A 8 8.35 4.04 29.15
C VAL A 8 7.75 5.46 29.23
N MET A 9 7.94 6.16 30.35
CA MET A 9 7.28 7.46 30.62
C MET A 9 7.62 8.62 29.66
N ASN A 10 8.50 8.40 28.65
CA ASN A 10 8.84 9.42 27.65
C ASN A 10 8.66 8.95 26.22
N LYS A 11 8.00 7.80 25.99
CA LYS A 11 7.79 7.24 24.65
C LYS A 11 6.53 7.80 24.01
N LYS A 12 6.70 8.52 22.92
CA LYS A 12 5.62 9.18 22.19
C LYS A 12 5.04 8.24 21.11
N ILE A 13 3.72 8.10 21.09
CA ILE A 13 2.97 7.40 20.04
C ILE A 13 2.12 8.42 19.30
N LEU A 14 2.20 8.41 17.96
CA LEU A 14 1.34 9.18 17.10
C LEU A 14 0.21 8.28 16.55
N ILE A 15 -1.04 8.65 16.78
CA ILE A 15 -2.19 8.04 16.09
C ILE A 15 -2.55 8.93 14.89
N ALA A 16 -2.18 8.48 13.69
CA ALA A 16 -2.52 9.14 12.44
C ALA A 16 -3.91 8.66 11.99
N GLU A 17 -4.92 9.50 12.21
CA GLU A 17 -6.32 9.16 11.95
C GLU A 17 -6.79 9.66 10.59
N ASN A 18 -7.53 8.82 9.85
CA ASN A 18 -8.32 9.27 8.72
C ASN A 18 -9.79 9.45 9.14
N PRO A 19 -10.29 10.67 9.25
CA PRO A 19 -11.67 10.94 9.72
C PRO A 19 -12.74 10.37 8.78
N SER A 20 -12.41 10.16 7.50
CA SER A 20 -13.33 9.61 6.49
C SER A 20 -13.34 8.08 6.45
N ALA A 21 -12.45 7.39 7.18
CA ALA A 21 -12.41 5.93 7.22
C ALA A 21 -13.34 5.39 8.30
N GLY A 22 -14.04 4.29 7.99
CA GLY A 22 -14.64 3.40 8.97
C GLY A 22 -16.10 3.59 9.34
N ALA A 23 -16.60 2.59 10.09
CA ALA A 23 -17.97 2.43 10.55
C ALA A 23 -18.26 3.25 11.83
N ARG A 24 -19.51 3.15 12.31
CA ARG A 24 -20.07 3.94 13.42
C ARG A 24 -19.35 3.84 14.77
N ASP A 25 -18.60 2.75 15.01
CA ASP A 25 -17.94 2.50 16.31
C ASP A 25 -16.47 2.95 16.38
N LYS A 26 -15.98 3.65 15.36
CA LYS A 26 -14.58 4.07 15.24
C LYS A 26 -14.10 4.95 16.40
N GLN A 27 -14.92 5.90 16.84
CA GLN A 27 -14.52 6.84 17.89
C GLN A 27 -14.35 6.17 19.25
N SER A 28 -15.23 5.22 19.58
CA SER A 28 -15.08 4.41 20.79
C SER A 28 -13.76 3.64 20.76
N LEU A 29 -13.50 2.93 19.66
CA LEU A 29 -12.29 2.13 19.49
C LEU A 29 -10.98 2.96 19.61
N LEU A 30 -10.99 4.18 19.04
CA LEU A 30 -9.86 5.11 19.15
C LEU A 30 -9.68 5.66 20.56
N SER A 31 -10.80 5.95 21.27
CA SER A 31 -10.76 6.39 22.67
C SER A 31 -10.19 5.30 23.56
N ASP A 32 -10.70 4.07 23.44
CA ASP A 32 -10.24 2.92 24.21
C ASP A 32 -8.75 2.62 23.95
N LEU A 33 -8.31 2.70 22.69
CA LEU A 33 -6.90 2.54 22.34
C LEU A 33 -6.02 3.63 22.98
N LYS A 34 -6.46 4.89 22.89
CA LYS A 34 -5.72 6.02 23.45
C LYS A 34 -5.61 5.91 24.98
N GLU A 35 -6.72 5.60 25.66
CA GLU A 35 -6.76 5.41 27.10
C GLU A 35 -5.85 4.27 27.53
N GLY A 36 -5.95 3.12 26.86
CA GLY A 36 -5.13 1.95 27.15
C GLY A 36 -3.62 2.18 26.95
N LEU A 37 -3.23 2.96 25.93
CA LEU A 37 -1.83 3.34 25.74
C LEU A 37 -1.34 4.31 26.83
N ILE A 38 -2.16 5.27 27.26
CA ILE A 38 -1.83 6.20 28.34
C ILE A 38 -1.69 5.44 29.66
N GLU A 39 -2.57 4.49 29.96
CA GLU A 39 -2.47 3.62 31.14
C GLU A 39 -1.18 2.79 31.15
N ARG A 40 -0.66 2.44 29.96
CA ARG A 40 0.63 1.75 29.79
C ARG A 40 1.85 2.68 29.81
N GLY A 41 1.64 4.00 30.07
CA GLY A 41 2.68 4.99 30.26
C GLY A 41 3.16 5.71 28.99
N TYR A 42 2.50 5.54 27.85
CA TYR A 42 2.85 6.26 26.62
C TYR A 42 2.27 7.67 26.59
N GLN A 43 2.98 8.59 25.97
CA GLN A 43 2.45 9.87 25.55
C GLN A 43 1.78 9.70 24.20
N VAL A 44 0.46 9.97 24.11
CA VAL A 44 -0.30 9.72 22.90
C VAL A 44 -0.76 11.03 22.28
N GLU A 45 -0.29 11.30 21.08
CA GLU A 45 -0.79 12.36 20.21
C GLU A 45 -1.70 11.77 19.14
N GLN A 46 -2.91 12.30 18.99
CA GLN A 46 -3.86 11.89 17.94
C GLN A 46 -4.07 13.05 17.00
N GLU A 47 -3.85 12.82 15.70
CA GLU A 47 -3.95 13.85 14.68
C GLU A 47 -4.65 13.30 13.43
N SER A 48 -5.47 14.13 12.81
CA SER A 48 -6.22 13.80 11.59
C SER A 48 -5.91 14.73 10.41
N ASP A 49 -5.27 15.86 10.67
CA ASP A 49 -4.81 16.77 9.61
C ASP A 49 -3.52 16.23 8.99
N GLN A 50 -3.56 15.95 7.68
CA GLN A 50 -2.42 15.37 6.96
C GLN A 50 -1.16 16.22 7.04
N LYS A 51 -1.31 17.56 6.97
CA LYS A 51 -0.16 18.46 7.03
C LYS A 51 0.49 18.42 8.41
N ARG A 52 -0.31 18.42 9.47
CA ARG A 52 0.20 18.30 10.84
C ARG A 52 0.89 16.96 11.09
N ILE A 53 0.30 15.85 10.60
CA ILE A 53 0.94 14.53 10.66
C ILE A 53 2.31 14.59 9.99
N GLN A 54 2.41 15.17 8.79
CA GLN A 54 3.66 15.32 8.07
C GLN A 54 4.68 16.17 8.84
N ASP A 55 4.26 17.30 9.42
CA ASP A 55 5.12 18.18 10.22
C ASP A 55 5.64 17.46 11.48
N ILE A 56 4.77 16.71 12.19
CA ILE A 56 5.15 15.93 13.38
C ILE A 56 6.19 14.85 13.03
N LEU A 57 5.97 14.12 11.93
CA LEU A 57 6.90 13.08 11.47
C LEU A 57 8.26 13.66 11.06
N ALA A 58 8.27 14.80 10.38
CA ALA A 58 9.51 15.49 9.98
C ALA A 58 10.33 15.99 11.18
N ILE A 59 9.67 16.45 12.27
CA ILE A 59 10.32 16.89 13.49
C ILE A 59 10.86 15.69 14.27
N GLY A 60 10.07 14.64 14.45
CA GLY A 60 10.46 13.42 15.17
C GLY A 60 11.67 12.71 14.58
N ASP A 61 11.90 12.84 13.28
CA ASP A 61 13.08 12.33 12.60
C ASP A 61 14.35 13.20 12.84
N SER A 62 14.15 14.47 13.22
CA SER A 62 15.24 15.46 13.32
C SER A 62 15.81 15.62 14.74
N THR A 63 15.07 15.26 15.78
CA THR A 63 15.44 15.48 17.18
C THR A 63 15.25 14.23 18.03
N ASN A 64 16.27 13.88 18.85
CA ASN A 64 16.16 12.77 19.80
C ASN A 64 15.15 13.01 20.93
N GLU A 65 14.79 14.27 21.20
CA GLU A 65 13.90 14.63 22.30
C GLU A 65 12.41 14.42 22.00
N GLU A 66 12.03 14.39 20.71
CA GLU A 66 10.66 14.16 20.26
C GLU A 66 10.50 12.86 19.45
N LYS A 67 11.38 11.90 19.67
CA LYS A 67 11.38 10.64 18.93
C LYS A 67 10.05 9.91 19.08
N ILE A 68 9.42 9.62 17.93
CA ILE A 68 8.21 8.81 17.87
C ILE A 68 8.59 7.34 17.99
N GLU A 69 8.10 6.67 19.02
CA GLU A 69 8.30 5.23 19.24
C GLU A 69 7.53 4.39 18.25
N CYS A 70 6.31 4.82 17.89
CA CYS A 70 5.45 4.14 16.93
C CYS A 70 4.41 5.10 16.36
N VAL A 71 4.10 4.92 15.07
CA VAL A 71 2.97 5.58 14.42
C VAL A 71 1.87 4.55 14.16
N ILE A 72 0.70 4.78 14.74
CA ILE A 72 -0.49 3.95 14.51
C ILE A 72 -1.29 4.54 13.35
N CYS A 73 -1.33 3.84 12.22
CA CYS A 73 -2.14 4.19 11.07
C CYS A 73 -3.60 3.77 11.31
N ALA A 74 -4.42 4.68 11.83
CA ALA A 74 -5.84 4.43 12.12
C ALA A 74 -6.71 4.77 10.91
N GLY A 75 -6.79 3.83 9.95
CA GLY A 75 -7.49 4.04 8.69
C GLY A 75 -7.42 2.84 7.75
N GLY A 76 -7.58 3.08 6.46
CA GLY A 76 -7.40 2.08 5.40
C GLY A 76 -6.02 2.13 4.75
N ASP A 77 -5.84 1.39 3.64
CA ASP A 77 -4.58 1.29 2.92
C ASP A 77 -4.02 2.67 2.48
N GLY A 78 -4.87 3.62 2.08
CA GLY A 78 -4.44 4.98 1.76
C GLY A 78 -3.86 5.76 2.95
N THR A 79 -4.32 5.51 4.18
CA THR A 79 -3.74 6.12 5.39
C THR A 79 -2.35 5.56 5.66
N ILE A 80 -2.18 4.24 5.49
CA ILE A 80 -0.89 3.58 5.63
C ILE A 80 0.09 4.10 4.58
N GLY A 81 -0.34 4.20 3.32
CA GLY A 81 0.46 4.74 2.22
C GLY A 81 0.89 6.20 2.46
N PHE A 82 -0.01 7.05 2.96
CA PHE A 82 0.31 8.42 3.32
C PHE A 82 1.37 8.50 4.42
N VAL A 83 1.17 7.78 5.53
CA VAL A 83 2.13 7.75 6.65
C VAL A 83 3.47 7.20 6.20
N ALA A 84 3.51 6.13 5.42
CA ALA A 84 4.73 5.53 4.90
C ALA A 84 5.55 6.50 4.03
N ASN A 85 4.87 7.34 3.23
CA ASN A 85 5.52 8.38 2.42
C ASN A 85 6.10 9.52 3.25
N CYS A 86 5.56 9.78 4.45
CA CYS A 86 6.00 10.86 5.34
C CYS A 86 7.01 10.38 6.40
N SER A 87 7.08 9.06 6.69
CA SER A 87 7.91 8.51 7.76
C SER A 87 9.32 8.15 7.30
N ALA A 88 10.30 8.29 8.20
CA ALA A 88 11.63 7.70 8.01
C ALA A 88 11.57 6.16 7.99
N PRO A 89 12.52 5.49 7.31
CA PRO A 89 12.54 4.01 7.23
C PRO A 89 12.55 3.30 8.59
N ALA A 90 13.19 3.90 9.58
CA ALA A 90 13.34 3.32 10.91
C ALA A 90 12.15 3.58 11.86
N THR A 91 11.16 4.39 11.44
CA THR A 91 9.98 4.69 12.25
C THR A 91 9.05 3.48 12.29
N PRO A 92 8.80 2.88 13.47
CA PRO A 92 7.91 1.73 13.58
C PRO A 92 6.46 2.11 13.29
N LEU A 93 5.81 1.36 12.41
CA LEU A 93 4.41 1.53 12.03
C LEU A 93 3.56 0.42 12.65
N ALA A 94 2.35 0.78 13.07
CA ALA A 94 1.30 -0.14 13.47
C ALA A 94 0.03 0.18 12.68
N ILE A 95 -0.86 -0.79 12.49
CA ILE A 95 -2.08 -0.59 11.72
C ILE A 95 -3.29 -0.88 12.60
N LEU A 96 -4.21 0.09 12.69
CA LEU A 96 -5.59 -0.12 13.14
C LEU A 96 -6.49 -0.07 11.89
N PRO A 97 -6.95 -1.24 11.38
CA PRO A 97 -7.58 -1.33 10.06
C PRO A 97 -9.04 -0.86 10.09
N LEU A 98 -9.27 0.41 9.85
CA LEU A 98 -10.61 1.03 9.86
C LEU A 98 -11.17 1.28 8.44
N GLY A 99 -10.46 0.90 7.39
CA GLY A 99 -10.91 1.05 6.00
C GLY A 99 -11.79 -0.11 5.52
N THR A 100 -12.15 -0.08 4.23
CA THR A 100 -13.03 -1.07 3.61
C THR A 100 -12.28 -2.37 3.27
N GLU A 101 -11.17 -2.28 2.56
CA GLU A 101 -10.43 -3.47 2.07
C GLU A 101 -9.34 -3.90 3.04
N ASN A 102 -8.53 -2.96 3.53
CA ASN A 102 -7.43 -3.20 4.47
C ASN A 102 -6.50 -4.34 3.99
N VAL A 103 -6.07 -4.26 2.72
CA VAL A 103 -5.29 -5.31 2.05
C VAL A 103 -3.99 -5.56 2.79
N LEU A 104 -3.25 -4.50 3.09
CA LEU A 104 -1.96 -4.61 3.78
C LEU A 104 -2.12 -5.10 5.23
N ALA A 105 -3.10 -4.57 5.97
CA ALA A 105 -3.35 -4.99 7.34
C ALA A 105 -3.63 -6.50 7.44
N LYS A 106 -4.49 -7.02 6.55
CA LYS A 106 -4.81 -8.47 6.49
C LYS A 106 -3.57 -9.32 6.21
N GLN A 107 -2.68 -8.87 5.33
CA GLN A 107 -1.46 -9.60 4.99
C GLN A 107 -0.43 -9.57 6.12
N LEU A 108 -0.36 -8.47 6.86
CA LEU A 108 0.57 -8.29 7.98
C LEU A 108 0.01 -8.75 9.33
N GLY A 109 -1.21 -9.35 9.35
CA GLY A 109 -1.82 -9.89 10.55
C GLY A 109 -2.22 -8.81 11.58
N PHE A 110 -2.67 -7.64 11.10
CA PHE A 110 -3.29 -6.61 11.92
C PHE A 110 -4.82 -6.73 11.85
N ASP A 111 -5.47 -6.60 13.00
CA ASP A 111 -6.92 -6.61 13.15
C ASP A 111 -7.40 -5.45 14.05
N CYS A 112 -8.70 -5.38 14.33
CA CYS A 112 -9.27 -4.34 15.19
C CYS A 112 -9.17 -4.65 16.70
N ASP A 113 -8.44 -5.68 17.11
CA ASP A 113 -8.22 -5.99 18.52
C ASP A 113 -7.14 -5.04 19.09
N ILE A 114 -7.59 -4.05 19.84
CA ILE A 114 -6.71 -3.02 20.43
C ILE A 114 -5.74 -3.61 21.45
N ASN A 115 -6.11 -4.67 22.18
CA ASN A 115 -5.21 -5.30 23.14
C ASN A 115 -4.04 -5.97 22.42
N ARG A 116 -4.32 -6.72 21.35
CA ARG A 116 -3.26 -7.31 20.50
C ARG A 116 -2.38 -6.25 19.86
N LEU A 117 -2.95 -5.12 19.45
CA LEU A 117 -2.19 -4.01 18.86
C LEU A 117 -1.23 -3.42 19.90
N MET A 118 -1.71 -3.13 21.11
CA MET A 118 -0.90 -2.64 22.21
C MET A 118 0.21 -3.62 22.61
N ASP A 119 -0.11 -4.92 22.68
CA ASP A 119 0.87 -5.97 23.00
C ASP A 119 1.97 -6.07 21.92
N LYS A 120 1.62 -5.90 20.63
CA LYS A 120 2.64 -5.80 19.55
C LYS A 120 3.57 -4.61 19.75
N ILE A 121 3.03 -3.44 20.12
CA ILE A 121 3.82 -2.22 20.36
C ILE A 121 4.75 -2.44 21.58
N GLU A 122 4.24 -2.94 22.71
CA GLU A 122 5.03 -3.20 23.91
C GLU A 122 6.12 -4.26 23.71
N SER A 123 5.88 -5.23 22.83
CA SER A 123 6.88 -6.26 22.55
C SER A 123 8.18 -5.70 22.00
N SER A 124 8.17 -4.47 21.50
CA SER A 124 9.29 -3.78 20.83
C SER A 124 9.93 -4.60 19.70
N LYS A 125 9.25 -5.67 19.25
CA LYS A 125 9.68 -6.46 18.09
C LYS A 125 9.21 -5.76 16.84
N THR A 126 10.08 -5.72 15.85
CA THR A 126 9.78 -5.14 14.56
C THR A 126 10.23 -6.06 13.43
N PHE A 127 9.64 -5.90 12.26
CA PHE A 127 10.09 -6.54 11.04
C PHE A 127 10.10 -5.52 9.89
N ALA A 128 11.00 -5.74 8.95
CA ALA A 128 11.12 -4.89 7.77
C ALA A 128 10.18 -5.35 6.65
N LEU A 129 9.71 -4.41 5.87
CA LEU A 129 8.92 -4.61 4.67
C LEU A 129 9.53 -3.78 3.54
N ASP A 130 9.60 -4.34 2.35
CA ASP A 130 9.98 -3.61 1.16
C ASP A 130 8.86 -2.65 0.74
N ALA A 131 9.22 -1.61 0.01
CA ALA A 131 8.27 -0.75 -0.66
C ALA A 131 8.65 -0.61 -2.13
N GLY A 132 7.66 -0.43 -2.98
CA GLY A 132 7.91 0.06 -4.32
C GLY A 132 7.97 1.60 -4.33
N GLU A 133 8.79 2.16 -5.19
CA GLU A 133 8.83 3.59 -5.45
C GLU A 133 8.58 3.85 -6.93
N ALA A 134 7.68 4.77 -7.24
CA ALA A 134 7.37 5.22 -8.59
C ALA A 134 7.58 6.72 -8.68
N ASN A 135 8.59 7.18 -9.43
CA ASN A 135 8.93 8.60 -9.59
C ASN A 135 9.02 9.37 -8.25
N GLY A 136 9.56 8.75 -7.19
CA GLY A 136 9.74 9.36 -5.86
C GLY A 136 8.56 9.18 -4.90
N GLN A 137 7.46 8.55 -5.33
CA GLN A 137 6.31 8.23 -4.48
C GLN A 137 6.29 6.74 -4.15
N LEU A 138 6.15 6.40 -2.87
CA LEU A 138 6.04 5.02 -2.42
C LEU A 138 4.67 4.44 -2.75
N PHE A 139 4.67 3.15 -3.07
CA PHE A 139 3.48 2.30 -3.03
C PHE A 139 3.79 1.03 -2.24
N LEU A 140 2.79 0.51 -1.56
CA LEU A 140 2.96 -0.59 -0.61
C LEU A 140 2.41 -1.91 -1.13
N ALA A 141 1.40 -1.85 -1.98
CA ALA A 141 0.76 -3.03 -2.54
C ALA A 141 1.00 -3.17 -4.04
N VAL A 142 0.62 -2.18 -4.84
CA VAL A 142 0.63 -2.29 -6.30
C VAL A 142 0.76 -0.95 -7.01
N ALA A 143 1.57 -0.93 -8.05
CA ALA A 143 1.48 0.06 -9.12
C ALA A 143 0.88 -0.59 -10.37
N SER A 144 -0.03 0.07 -11.07
CA SER A 144 -0.53 -0.40 -12.34
C SER A 144 -0.54 0.68 -13.42
N VAL A 145 -0.44 0.24 -14.67
CA VAL A 145 -0.37 1.11 -15.85
C VAL A 145 -1.39 0.64 -16.86
N GLY A 146 -2.16 1.56 -17.39
CA GLY A 146 -3.11 1.28 -18.45
C GLY A 146 -4.56 1.32 -18.01
N PHE A 147 -5.36 0.32 -18.39
CA PHE A 147 -6.82 0.33 -18.18
C PHE A 147 -7.22 0.46 -16.70
N ASP A 148 -6.56 -0.28 -15.81
CA ASP A 148 -6.84 -0.23 -14.37
C ASP A 148 -6.59 1.18 -13.81
N ALA A 149 -5.47 1.81 -14.19
CA ALA A 149 -5.16 3.19 -13.81
C ALA A 149 -6.18 4.20 -14.38
N GLU A 150 -6.70 3.95 -15.58
CA GLU A 150 -7.77 4.78 -16.15
C GLU A 150 -9.06 4.68 -15.34
N VAL A 151 -9.42 3.48 -14.88
CA VAL A 151 -10.58 3.29 -13.98
C VAL A 151 -10.37 4.06 -12.66
N VAL A 152 -9.19 3.96 -12.06
CA VAL A 152 -8.82 4.71 -10.85
C VAL A 152 -8.90 6.22 -11.08
N ARG A 153 -8.38 6.71 -12.20
CA ARG A 153 -8.45 8.13 -12.58
C ARG A 153 -9.88 8.64 -12.69
N LEU A 154 -10.76 7.86 -13.34
CA LEU A 154 -12.18 8.19 -13.49
C LEU A 154 -12.93 8.14 -12.15
N LEU A 155 -12.57 7.22 -11.26
CA LEU A 155 -13.13 7.12 -9.93
C LEU A 155 -12.70 8.33 -9.08
N SER A 156 -11.41 8.66 -9.05
CA SER A 156 -10.85 9.76 -8.28
C SER A 156 -11.44 11.12 -8.69
N ALA A 157 -11.64 11.35 -10.00
CA ALA A 157 -12.28 12.58 -10.51
C ALA A 157 -13.72 12.80 -10.01
N ARG A 158 -14.37 11.76 -9.48
CA ARG A 158 -15.76 11.78 -8.98
C ARG A 158 -15.87 11.57 -7.48
N ARG A 159 -14.74 11.47 -6.79
CA ARG A 159 -14.69 11.11 -5.37
C ARG A 159 -15.33 12.21 -4.50
N THR A 160 -16.52 11.92 -3.95
CA THR A 160 -17.27 12.82 -3.06
C THR A 160 -17.59 12.17 -1.71
N GLY A 161 -16.86 11.11 -1.29
CA GLY A 161 -17.14 10.46 -0.01
C GLY A 161 -16.69 8.99 0.06
N HIS A 162 -17.44 8.19 0.79
CA HIS A 162 -17.15 6.78 1.04
C HIS A 162 -17.27 5.94 -0.24
N ILE A 163 -16.29 5.07 -0.47
CA ILE A 163 -16.24 4.18 -1.64
C ILE A 163 -16.77 2.80 -1.21
N ASP A 164 -17.86 2.37 -1.84
CA ASP A 164 -18.34 1.00 -1.78
C ASP A 164 -18.08 0.25 -3.11
N HIS A 165 -18.34 -1.03 -3.15
CA HIS A 165 -18.10 -1.85 -4.36
C HIS A 165 -18.94 -1.40 -5.57
N THR A 166 -20.08 -0.77 -5.36
CA THR A 166 -20.96 -0.30 -6.44
C THR A 166 -20.41 0.95 -7.12
N THR A 167 -19.59 1.73 -6.41
CA THR A 167 -18.96 2.96 -6.90
C THR A 167 -18.01 2.68 -8.08
N TRP A 168 -17.45 1.47 -8.18
CA TRP A 168 -16.52 1.06 -9.23
C TRP A 168 -17.20 0.73 -10.55
N ILE A 169 -18.48 0.34 -10.55
CA ILE A 169 -19.17 -0.16 -11.77
C ILE A 169 -19.18 0.89 -12.87
N ARG A 170 -19.55 2.12 -12.56
CA ARG A 170 -19.66 3.20 -13.56
C ARG A 170 -18.32 3.61 -14.18
N PRO A 171 -17.22 3.83 -13.41
CA PRO A 171 -15.89 4.06 -13.96
C PRO A 171 -15.40 2.92 -14.84
N ILE A 172 -15.63 1.66 -14.46
CA ILE A 172 -15.27 0.49 -15.28
C ILE A 172 -16.00 0.51 -16.62
N LEU A 173 -17.33 0.69 -16.63
CA LEU A 173 -18.12 0.75 -17.87
C LEU A 173 -17.70 1.91 -18.75
N GLN A 174 -17.42 3.07 -18.16
CA GLN A 174 -16.94 4.23 -18.90
C GLN A 174 -15.57 3.98 -19.52
N ALA A 175 -14.63 3.40 -18.78
CA ALA A 175 -13.32 3.04 -19.29
C ALA A 175 -13.43 1.98 -20.39
N LEU A 176 -14.27 0.95 -20.24
CA LEU A 176 -14.51 -0.07 -21.28
C LEU A 176 -15.02 0.52 -22.59
N GLY A 177 -15.84 1.58 -22.52
CA GLY A 177 -16.40 2.24 -23.71
C GLY A 177 -15.44 3.20 -24.42
N GLY A 178 -14.45 3.76 -23.72
CA GLY A 178 -13.60 4.85 -24.22
C GLY A 178 -12.11 4.58 -24.28
N TYR A 179 -11.60 3.65 -23.50
CA TYR A 179 -10.17 3.41 -23.42
C TYR A 179 -9.62 2.66 -24.64
N ARG A 180 -8.55 3.21 -25.23
CA ARG A 180 -7.99 2.71 -26.51
C ARG A 180 -6.91 1.64 -26.36
N PHE A 181 -6.54 1.29 -25.12
CA PHE A 181 -5.47 0.33 -24.83
C PHE A 181 -4.15 0.67 -25.54
N PRO A 182 -3.54 1.83 -25.29
CA PRO A 182 -2.31 2.26 -25.93
C PRO A 182 -1.17 1.27 -25.71
N LYS A 183 -0.18 1.30 -26.60
CA LYS A 183 1.02 0.45 -26.46
C LYS A 183 1.94 1.02 -25.42
N ILE A 184 2.38 0.18 -24.49
CA ILE A 184 3.42 0.48 -23.52
C ILE A 184 4.64 -0.37 -23.77
N ARG A 185 5.81 0.20 -23.47
CA ARG A 185 7.12 -0.48 -23.50
C ARG A 185 7.64 -0.58 -22.08
N VAL A 186 7.89 -1.79 -21.64
CA VAL A 186 8.42 -2.08 -20.31
C VAL A 186 9.85 -2.57 -20.47
N ARG A 187 10.80 -1.86 -19.85
CA ARG A 187 12.21 -2.25 -19.79
C ARG A 187 12.54 -2.65 -18.37
N THR A 188 13.07 -3.83 -18.19
CA THR A 188 13.56 -4.34 -16.91
C THR A 188 15.07 -4.23 -16.85
N GLU A 189 15.63 -4.09 -15.65
CA GLU A 189 17.08 -4.06 -15.45
C GLU A 189 17.73 -5.36 -15.96
N GLY A 190 18.83 -5.21 -16.70
CA GLY A 190 19.56 -6.37 -17.28
C GLY A 190 18.95 -6.97 -18.55
N ASN A 191 17.82 -6.47 -19.05
CA ASN A 191 17.20 -6.95 -20.27
C ASN A 191 17.15 -5.86 -21.34
N GLU A 192 17.93 -6.03 -22.42
CA GLU A 192 17.97 -5.05 -23.52
C GLU A 192 16.66 -4.97 -24.32
N LYS A 193 15.85 -6.04 -24.27
CA LYS A 193 14.60 -6.11 -25.05
C LYS A 193 13.41 -5.65 -24.23
N ALA A 194 12.78 -4.57 -24.67
CA ALA A 194 11.53 -4.11 -24.07
C ALA A 194 10.40 -5.13 -24.25
N VAL A 195 9.66 -5.38 -23.19
CA VAL A 195 8.37 -6.10 -23.24
C VAL A 195 7.31 -5.14 -23.75
N HIS A 196 6.65 -5.49 -24.86
CA HIS A 196 5.51 -4.73 -25.38
C HIS A 196 4.22 -5.24 -24.76
N ALA A 197 3.49 -4.36 -24.10
CA ALA A 197 2.25 -4.66 -23.40
C ALA A 197 1.17 -3.59 -23.66
N ARG A 198 0.00 -3.79 -23.05
CA ARG A 198 -1.12 -2.85 -23.02
C ARG A 198 -1.53 -2.54 -21.58
N TRP A 199 -1.15 -3.42 -20.66
CA TRP A 199 -1.38 -3.33 -19.23
C TRP A 199 -0.13 -3.82 -18.53
N ALA A 200 0.23 -3.19 -17.44
CA ALA A 200 1.29 -3.66 -16.56
C ALA A 200 0.86 -3.48 -15.10
N PHE A 201 1.15 -4.47 -14.30
CA PHE A 201 0.99 -4.46 -12.85
C PHE A 201 2.34 -4.78 -12.22
N VAL A 202 2.67 -4.06 -11.17
CA VAL A 202 3.90 -4.23 -10.39
C VAL A 202 3.50 -4.36 -8.94
N PHE A 203 3.67 -5.54 -8.39
CA PHE A 203 3.23 -5.88 -7.03
C PHE A 203 4.42 -5.89 -6.07
N ASN A 204 4.20 -5.34 -4.89
CA ASN A 204 5.08 -5.48 -3.74
C ASN A 204 4.53 -6.53 -2.74
N VAL A 205 3.24 -6.88 -2.87
CA VAL A 205 2.58 -7.88 -2.02
C VAL A 205 1.88 -8.94 -2.89
N PRO A 206 1.83 -10.21 -2.47
CA PRO A 206 1.36 -11.31 -3.32
C PRO A 206 -0.14 -11.30 -3.62
N ARG A 207 -0.93 -10.56 -2.84
CA ARG A 207 -2.40 -10.51 -2.98
C ARG A 207 -2.87 -9.09 -3.24
N TYR A 208 -3.67 -8.93 -4.27
CA TYR A 208 -4.32 -7.67 -4.63
C TYR A 208 -5.80 -7.66 -4.21
N ALA A 209 -6.52 -6.58 -4.53
CA ALA A 209 -7.94 -6.42 -4.24
C ALA A 209 -8.76 -7.69 -4.52
N LEU A 210 -9.77 -7.98 -3.70
CA LEU A 210 -10.58 -9.20 -3.75
C LEU A 210 -9.77 -10.52 -3.56
N GLY A 211 -8.53 -10.45 -3.07
CA GLY A 211 -7.66 -11.62 -2.88
C GLY A 211 -7.08 -12.20 -4.17
N LEU A 212 -7.13 -11.46 -5.28
CA LEU A 212 -6.58 -11.89 -6.57
C LEU A 212 -5.06 -12.10 -6.47
N ARG A 213 -4.58 -13.20 -7.08
CA ARG A 213 -3.16 -13.57 -7.12
C ARG A 213 -2.64 -13.47 -8.56
N PHE A 214 -1.98 -12.38 -8.89
CA PHE A 214 -1.35 -12.19 -10.20
C PHE A 214 -0.02 -12.94 -10.31
N VAL A 215 0.67 -13.12 -9.20
CA VAL A 215 1.98 -13.78 -9.11
C VAL A 215 1.91 -14.98 -8.17
N ALA A 216 2.97 -15.80 -8.16
CA ALA A 216 3.12 -16.89 -7.22
C ALA A 216 3.23 -16.37 -5.78
N GLU A 217 3.53 -17.23 -4.85
CA GLU A 217 3.84 -16.81 -3.48
C GLU A 217 5.04 -15.86 -3.51
N GLY A 218 4.80 -14.55 -3.25
CA GLY A 218 5.83 -13.52 -3.13
C GLY A 218 6.16 -13.30 -1.67
N ASP A 219 7.41 -13.00 -1.40
CA ASP A 219 7.88 -12.49 -0.12
C ASP A 219 7.98 -10.97 -0.24
N PHE A 220 7.36 -10.24 0.65
CA PHE A 220 7.39 -8.76 0.66
C PHE A 220 8.64 -8.20 1.37
N ALA A 221 9.66 -9.04 1.56
CA ALA A 221 10.96 -8.69 2.12
C ALA A 221 12.12 -9.37 1.36
N ASP A 222 11.92 -9.75 0.09
CA ASP A 222 12.92 -10.41 -0.76
C ASP A 222 13.75 -9.43 -1.62
N GLY A 223 13.50 -8.13 -1.51
CA GLY A 223 14.16 -7.10 -2.30
C GLY A 223 13.72 -7.08 -3.76
N ARG A 224 12.53 -7.58 -4.10
CA ARG A 224 12.02 -7.66 -5.46
C ARG A 224 10.58 -7.20 -5.58
N LEU A 225 10.21 -6.81 -6.78
CA LEU A 225 8.83 -6.53 -7.18
C LEU A 225 8.40 -7.56 -8.23
N ASP A 226 7.14 -7.92 -8.20
CA ASP A 226 6.57 -8.86 -9.17
C ASP A 226 5.88 -8.11 -10.31
N LEU A 227 6.45 -8.19 -11.52
CA LEU A 227 5.90 -7.60 -12.73
C LEU A 227 4.96 -8.59 -13.41
N CYS A 228 3.75 -8.14 -13.77
CA CYS A 228 2.82 -8.87 -14.62
C CYS A 228 2.34 -7.98 -15.78
N CYS A 229 2.66 -8.36 -17.02
CA CYS A 229 2.26 -7.63 -18.22
C CYS A 229 1.28 -8.43 -19.08
N PHE A 230 0.28 -7.73 -19.64
CA PHE A 230 -0.68 -8.30 -20.59
C PHE A 230 -0.58 -7.60 -21.95
N ARG A 231 -0.47 -8.37 -23.04
CA ARG A 231 -0.27 -7.87 -24.41
C ARG A 231 -1.57 -7.58 -25.16
N GLY A 232 -2.69 -8.16 -24.75
CA GLY A 232 -3.98 -7.99 -25.40
C GLY A 232 -4.56 -6.60 -25.18
N GLY A 233 -4.98 -5.92 -26.26
CA GLY A 233 -5.47 -4.54 -26.24
C GLY A 233 -6.94 -4.40 -26.64
N ARG A 234 -7.79 -5.36 -26.31
CA ARG A 234 -9.24 -5.32 -26.60
C ARG A 234 -10.02 -5.51 -25.30
N TRP A 235 -11.18 -4.92 -25.17
CA TRP A 235 -12.00 -4.98 -23.96
C TRP A 235 -12.30 -6.41 -23.47
N TRP A 236 -12.54 -7.36 -24.38
CA TRP A 236 -12.75 -8.77 -23.99
C TRP A 236 -11.49 -9.47 -23.49
N ASN A 237 -10.30 -8.97 -23.86
CA ASN A 237 -9.06 -9.47 -23.26
C ASN A 237 -9.02 -9.14 -21.75
N GLY A 238 -9.56 -7.98 -21.34
CA GLY A 238 -9.70 -7.63 -19.92
C GLY A 238 -10.53 -8.65 -19.15
N LEU A 239 -11.68 -9.04 -19.69
CA LEU A 239 -12.51 -10.08 -19.07
C LEU A 239 -11.78 -11.43 -19.03
N ARG A 240 -11.10 -11.81 -20.12
CA ARG A 240 -10.29 -13.03 -20.16
C ARG A 240 -9.16 -12.99 -19.11
N TYR A 241 -8.44 -11.88 -19.02
CA TYR A 241 -7.36 -11.74 -18.03
C TYR A 241 -7.89 -11.77 -16.60
N PHE A 242 -9.02 -11.11 -16.34
CA PHE A 242 -9.66 -11.17 -15.03
C PHE A 242 -10.01 -12.61 -14.61
N VAL A 243 -10.67 -13.35 -15.51
CA VAL A 243 -10.98 -14.77 -15.26
C VAL A 243 -9.69 -15.60 -15.12
N GLY A 244 -8.68 -15.34 -15.96
CA GLY A 244 -7.41 -16.04 -15.89
C GLY A 244 -6.64 -15.78 -14.59
N VAL A 245 -6.70 -14.56 -14.06
CA VAL A 245 -6.10 -14.21 -12.75
C VAL A 245 -6.86 -14.89 -11.63
N LEU A 246 -8.19 -14.88 -11.66
CA LEU A 246 -9.03 -15.52 -10.65
C LEU A 246 -8.73 -17.01 -10.47
N PHE A 247 -8.47 -17.72 -11.57
CA PHE A 247 -8.15 -19.15 -11.58
C PHE A 247 -6.65 -19.47 -11.69
N GLY A 248 -5.79 -18.46 -11.74
CA GLY A 248 -4.33 -18.63 -11.88
C GLY A 248 -3.85 -19.07 -13.27
N TRP A 249 -4.75 -19.14 -14.27
CA TRP A 249 -4.43 -19.63 -15.62
C TRP A 249 -3.60 -18.67 -16.45
N HIS A 250 -3.67 -17.36 -16.16
CA HIS A 250 -2.98 -16.30 -16.91
C HIS A 250 -1.48 -16.50 -16.99
N ARG A 251 -0.83 -17.14 -16.00
CA ARG A 251 0.61 -17.37 -15.95
C ARG A 251 1.13 -18.27 -17.08
N SER A 252 0.28 -19.17 -17.59
CA SER A 252 0.62 -20.09 -18.69
C SER A 252 0.33 -19.51 -20.08
N TRP A 253 -0.23 -18.31 -20.16
CA TRP A 253 -0.63 -17.73 -21.45
C TRP A 253 0.54 -17.04 -22.15
N ARG A 254 0.64 -17.23 -23.46
CA ARG A 254 1.71 -16.65 -24.30
C ARG A 254 1.67 -15.13 -24.40
N ASP A 255 0.54 -14.51 -24.12
CA ASP A 255 0.34 -13.06 -24.12
C ASP A 255 0.39 -12.44 -22.72
N THR A 256 0.82 -13.20 -21.74
CA THR A 256 1.16 -12.75 -20.39
C THR A 256 2.67 -12.87 -20.18
N HIS A 257 3.28 -11.90 -19.53
CA HIS A 257 4.67 -11.93 -19.11
C HIS A 257 4.74 -11.66 -17.61
N VAL A 258 5.36 -12.57 -16.87
CA VAL A 258 5.55 -12.46 -15.42
C VAL A 258 7.04 -12.57 -15.13
N GLU A 259 7.59 -11.64 -14.37
CA GLU A 259 9.02 -11.55 -14.04
C GLU A 259 9.20 -10.87 -12.69
N GLN A 260 10.18 -11.30 -11.88
CA GLN A 260 10.63 -10.57 -10.70
C GLN A 260 11.68 -9.53 -11.10
N VAL A 261 11.54 -8.31 -10.60
CA VAL A 261 12.34 -7.16 -11.00
C VAL A 261 12.79 -6.35 -9.79
N THR A 262 13.92 -5.66 -9.92
CA THR A 262 14.38 -4.66 -8.94
C THR A 262 14.08 -3.25 -9.42
N GLN A 263 14.15 -3.03 -10.73
CA GLN A 263 13.85 -1.75 -11.36
C GLN A 263 13.26 -1.96 -12.75
N ILE A 264 12.29 -1.12 -13.09
CA ILE A 264 11.69 -1.05 -14.42
C ILE A 264 11.45 0.39 -14.85
N VAL A 265 11.44 0.58 -16.17
CA VAL A 265 10.99 1.82 -16.79
C VAL A 265 9.85 1.49 -17.74
N ILE A 266 8.72 2.18 -17.59
CA ILE A 266 7.55 2.03 -18.46
C ILE A 266 7.32 3.32 -19.23
N GLU A 267 7.24 3.18 -20.54
CA GLU A 267 7.09 4.31 -21.48
C GLU A 267 5.97 4.06 -22.49
N SER A 268 5.43 5.12 -23.04
CA SER A 268 4.49 5.10 -24.16
C SER A 268 4.66 6.32 -25.04
N ASP A 269 4.27 6.21 -26.30
CA ASP A 269 4.19 7.35 -27.24
C ASP A 269 2.86 8.12 -27.08
N GLU A 270 1.93 7.59 -26.30
CA GLU A 270 0.63 8.18 -25.97
C GLU A 270 0.57 8.50 -24.46
N ALA A 271 -0.32 9.40 -24.07
CA ALA A 271 -0.61 9.64 -22.65
C ALA A 271 -1.30 8.39 -22.06
N VAL A 272 -0.65 7.75 -21.11
CA VAL A 272 -1.15 6.54 -20.42
C VAL A 272 -1.06 6.78 -18.93
N PRO A 273 -2.18 6.69 -18.21
CA PRO A 273 -2.17 6.87 -16.75
C PRO A 273 -1.53 5.67 -16.04
N TYR A 274 -0.95 5.95 -14.87
CA TYR A 274 -0.59 4.95 -13.88
C TYR A 274 -1.22 5.29 -12.52
N GLN A 275 -1.38 4.28 -11.69
CA GLN A 275 -1.90 4.41 -10.34
C GLN A 275 -0.98 3.72 -9.33
N LEU A 276 -1.05 4.13 -8.07
CA LEU A 276 -0.32 3.59 -6.93
C LEU A 276 -1.31 3.32 -5.79
N ASP A 277 -1.44 2.08 -5.38
CA ASP A 277 -2.33 1.63 -4.28
C ASP A 277 -3.79 2.10 -4.37
N GLY A 278 -4.29 2.34 -5.60
CA GLY A 278 -5.65 2.80 -5.86
C GLY A 278 -5.82 4.31 -5.94
N ASP A 279 -4.72 5.08 -5.91
CA ASP A 279 -4.71 6.53 -6.13
C ASP A 279 -4.01 6.88 -7.46
N PRO A 280 -4.43 7.94 -8.17
CA PRO A 280 -3.76 8.38 -9.40
C PRO A 280 -2.30 8.75 -9.15
N GLY A 281 -1.38 8.11 -9.86
CA GLY A 281 0.06 8.38 -9.77
C GLY A 281 0.56 9.40 -10.80
N GLY A 282 -0.17 9.57 -11.91
CA GLY A 282 0.22 10.44 -13.01
C GLY A 282 0.15 9.75 -14.37
N GLU A 283 0.99 10.19 -15.30
CA GLU A 283 1.09 9.66 -16.67
C GLU A 283 2.52 9.20 -16.96
N LEU A 284 2.66 8.25 -17.89
CA LEU A 284 3.96 7.78 -18.36
C LEU A 284 4.81 8.91 -18.96
N PRO A 285 6.15 8.85 -18.84
CA PRO A 285 6.95 7.70 -18.38
C PRO A 285 6.99 7.58 -16.84
N VAL A 286 7.13 6.33 -16.36
CA VAL A 286 7.35 6.05 -14.94
C VAL A 286 8.54 5.12 -14.75
N THR A 287 9.39 5.46 -13.80
CA THR A 287 10.46 4.58 -13.28
C THR A 287 9.99 4.01 -11.95
N ILE A 288 9.98 2.69 -11.85
CA ILE A 288 9.59 1.97 -10.64
C ILE A 288 10.78 1.16 -10.15
N ARG A 289 11.08 1.23 -8.86
CA ARG A 289 12.13 0.42 -8.21
C ARG A 289 11.67 -0.12 -6.87
N VAL A 290 12.25 -1.22 -6.42
CA VAL A 290 12.11 -1.69 -5.05
C VAL A 290 13.01 -0.88 -4.13
N LEU A 291 12.54 -0.64 -2.92
CA LEU A 291 13.32 -0.11 -1.80
C LEU A 291 13.32 -1.16 -0.70
N PRO A 292 14.37 -2.02 -0.61
CA PRO A 292 14.42 -3.09 0.37
C PRO A 292 14.40 -2.56 1.80
N GLY A 293 13.58 -3.17 2.65
CA GLY A 293 13.47 -2.83 4.06
C GLY A 293 13.05 -1.38 4.33
N ARG A 294 12.37 -0.72 3.39
CA ARG A 294 11.99 0.71 3.49
C ARG A 294 11.04 0.99 4.64
N LEU A 295 10.26 0.01 5.06
CA LEU A 295 9.24 0.18 6.10
C LEU A 295 9.55 -0.73 7.28
N THR A 296 9.25 -0.26 8.48
CA THR A 296 9.38 -1.01 9.72
C THR A 296 8.00 -1.13 10.36
N PHE A 297 7.54 -2.37 10.61
CA PHE A 297 6.27 -2.62 11.29
C PHE A 297 6.48 -3.27 12.65
N VAL A 298 5.60 -2.95 13.63
CA VAL A 298 5.63 -3.61 14.94
C VAL A 298 5.08 -5.04 14.86
N GLY A 299 5.68 -5.96 15.61
CA GLY A 299 5.27 -7.35 15.70
C GLY A 299 6.28 -8.33 15.12
N ARG A 300 5.80 -9.50 14.70
CA ARG A 300 6.59 -10.53 14.01
C ARG A 300 6.24 -10.57 12.54
N SER A 301 7.22 -10.88 11.71
CA SER A 301 6.98 -11.08 10.27
C SER A 301 6.00 -12.24 10.05
N PRO A 302 4.93 -12.03 9.27
CA PRO A 302 4.01 -13.12 8.93
C PRO A 302 4.62 -14.16 7.99
N VAL A 303 5.77 -13.90 7.38
CA VAL A 303 6.50 -14.84 6.48
C VAL A 303 7.27 -15.87 7.29
N ALA A 304 7.63 -15.60 8.54
CA ALA A 304 8.43 -16.49 9.35
C ALA A 304 7.68 -17.76 9.84
N ASP A 305 6.35 -17.79 9.70
CA ASP A 305 5.48 -18.87 10.18
C ASP A 305 4.81 -19.68 9.04
N SER A 306 5.23 -19.49 7.76
CA SER A 306 4.68 -20.19 6.58
C SER A 306 5.58 -21.32 6.07
#